data_347ecfac13ead1320a4a8a3fbde98f38
#
_entry.id   347ecfac13ead1320a4a8a3fbde98f38
#
_cell.length_a   1.000
_cell.length_b   1.000
_cell.length_c   1.000
_cell.angle_alpha   90.00
_cell.angle_beta   90.00
_cell.angle_gamma   90.00
#
_symmetry.space_group_name_H-M   'P 1'
#
loop_
_entity.id
_entity.type
_entity.pdbx_description
1 polymer ?
#
loop_
_entity_poly.entity_id
_entity_poly.type
_entity_poly.pdbx_seq_one_letter_code
_entity_poly.pdbx_strand_id
1 'polypeptide(L)' 'MAEQGKKLIPLRLSAKLYNDIAAWAEDDFRSVNGQIEFLFTECVRQR' A
#
# COMPACT_ATOMS: atom_id res chain seq x y z
N MET A 1 -15.36 -14.67 7.13
CA MET A 1 -14.99 -14.35 7.05
C MET A 1 -14.19 -14.15 6.83
N ALA A 2 -14.06 -14.13 6.60
CA ALA A 2 -13.41 -13.96 6.53
C ALA A 2 -12.53 -13.64 6.33
N GLU A 3 -12.14 -13.39 6.27
CA GLU A 3 -11.34 -13.12 6.23
C GLU A 3 -10.61 -13.14 6.27
N GLN A 4 -11.02 -13.33 5.95
CA GLN A 4 -10.07 -13.29 5.87
C GLN A 4 -8.89 -12.69 6.46
N GLY A 5 -8.21 -12.98 6.83
CA GLY A 5 -7.06 -12.32 7.39
C GLY A 5 -6.13 -11.77 6.35
N LYS A 6 -5.28 -10.84 6.77
CA LYS A 6 -4.31 -10.26 5.86
C LYS A 6 -3.12 -11.19 5.72
N LYS A 7 -2.60 -11.25 4.50
CA LYS A 7 -1.42 -12.04 4.22
C LYS A 7 -0.18 -11.19 4.42
N LEU A 8 0.88 -11.81 4.90
CA LEU A 8 2.16 -11.13 5.04
C LEU A 8 2.94 -11.32 3.75
N ILE A 9 3.25 -10.24 3.07
CA ILE A 9 3.94 -10.28 1.79
C ILE A 9 5.25 -9.52 1.92
N PRO A 10 6.40 -10.17 1.71
CA PRO A 10 7.68 -9.47 1.73
C PRO A 10 7.83 -8.67 0.45
N LEU A 11 7.62 -7.37 0.55
CA LEU A 11 7.65 -6.47 -0.59
C LEU A 11 8.91 -5.62 -0.53
N ARG A 12 9.69 -5.64 -1.60
CA ARG A 12 10.90 -4.84 -1.69
C ARG A 12 10.66 -3.65 -2.59
N LEU A 13 11.02 -2.48 -2.10
CA LEU A 13 10.89 -1.25 -2.87
C LEU A 13 12.23 -0.53 -2.86
N SER A 14 12.49 0.22 -3.94
CA SER A 14 13.65 1.11 -3.92
C SER A 14 13.43 2.18 -2.86
N ALA A 15 14.52 2.73 -2.35
CA ALA A 15 14.40 3.77 -1.33
C ALA A 15 13.62 4.97 -1.87
N LYS A 16 13.84 5.31 -3.14
CA LYS A 16 13.14 6.44 -3.73
C LYS A 16 11.63 6.18 -3.79
N LEU A 17 11.24 5.00 -4.24
CA LEU A 17 9.82 4.69 -4.34
C LEU A 17 9.17 4.65 -2.96
N TYR A 18 9.87 4.07 -1.99
CA TYR A 18 9.34 4.02 -0.64
C TYR A 18 9.13 5.43 -0.10
N ASN A 19 10.13 6.30 -0.30
CA ASN A 19 10.02 7.68 0.20
C ASN A 19 8.89 8.43 -0.49
N ASP A 20 8.69 8.19 -1.79
CA ASP A 20 7.61 8.83 -2.53
C ASP A 20 6.26 8.38 -1.99
N ILE A 21 6.11 7.09 -1.74
CA ILE A 21 4.85 6.56 -1.21
C ILE A 21 4.62 7.06 0.21
N ALA A 22 5.68 7.14 1.01
CA ALA A 22 5.55 7.61 2.39
C ALA A 22 5.07 9.06 2.43
N ALA A 23 5.63 9.90 1.56
CA ALA A 23 5.20 11.29 1.49
C ALA A 23 3.74 11.39 1.05
N TRP A 24 3.35 10.57 0.09
CA TRP A 24 1.98 10.54 -0.38
C TRP A 24 1.03 10.06 0.71
N ALA A 25 1.43 9.03 1.44
CA ALA A 25 0.61 8.52 2.53
C ALA A 25 0.40 9.59 3.59
N GLU A 26 1.43 10.36 3.88
CA GLU A 26 1.32 11.44 4.85
C GLU A 26 0.32 12.49 4.38
N ASP A 27 0.36 12.84 3.11
CA ASP A 27 -0.59 13.80 2.55
C ASP A 27 -2.03 13.29 2.65
N ASP A 28 -2.22 11.99 2.53
CA ASP A 28 -3.54 11.39 2.59
C ASP A 28 -3.92 10.95 4.01
N PHE A 29 -3.08 11.24 4.99
CA PHE A 29 -3.30 10.86 6.38
C PHE A 29 -3.44 9.35 6.53
N ARG A 30 -2.58 8.61 5.83
CA ARG A 30 -2.55 7.16 5.88
C ARG A 30 -1.18 6.67 6.30
N SER A 31 -1.14 5.45 6.82
CA SER A 31 0.14 4.80 7.02
C SER A 31 0.69 4.34 5.66
N VAL A 32 1.99 4.03 5.62
CA VAL A 32 2.59 3.54 4.38
C VAL A 32 1.92 2.24 3.95
N ASN A 33 1.66 1.32 4.90
CA ASN A 33 0.98 0.08 4.57
C ASN A 33 -0.42 0.34 4.02
N GLY A 34 -1.14 1.27 4.64
CA GLY A 34 -2.47 1.61 4.17
C GLY A 34 -2.46 2.19 2.77
N GLN A 35 -1.45 3.03 2.48
CA GLN A 35 -1.34 3.62 1.16
C GLN A 35 -1.05 2.56 0.11
N ILE A 36 -0.15 1.64 0.41
CA ILE A 36 0.18 0.56 -0.54
C ILE A 36 -1.04 -0.31 -0.79
N GLU A 37 -1.78 -0.63 0.26
CA GLU A 37 -2.97 -1.45 0.12
C GLU A 37 -4.01 -0.74 -0.74
N PHE A 38 -4.17 0.56 -0.54
CA PHE A 38 -5.09 1.34 -1.34
C PHE A 38 -4.70 1.32 -2.81
N LEU A 39 -3.42 1.52 -3.10
CA LEU A 39 -2.94 1.54 -4.47
C LEU A 39 -3.16 0.20 -5.16
N PHE A 40 -2.86 -0.89 -4.46
CA PHE A 40 -3.07 -2.22 -5.02
C PHE A 40 -4.54 -2.48 -5.26
N THR A 41 -5.39 -2.06 -4.35
CA THR A 41 -6.82 -2.24 -4.49
C THR A 41 -7.33 -1.52 -5.73
N GLU A 42 -6.87 -0.29 -5.95
CA GLU A 42 -7.29 0.46 -7.12
C GLU A 42 -6.80 -0.19 -8.41
N CYS A 43 -5.57 -0.68 -8.41
CA CYS A 43 -5.02 -1.34 -9.60
C CYS A 43 -5.84 -2.59 -9.96
N VAL A 44 -6.24 -3.35 -8.95
CA VAL A 44 -7.02 -4.56 -9.19
C VAL A 44 -8.41 -4.21 -9.70
N ARG A 45 -9.00 -3.15 -9.15
CA ARG A 45 -10.34 -2.73 -9.58
C ARG A 45 -10.39 -2.30 -11.03
N GLN A 46 -9.27 -1.82 -11.56
CA GLN A 46 -9.24 -1.29 -12.92
C GLN A 46 -8.90 -2.35 -13.96
N ARG A 47 -8.70 -3.59 -13.55
CA ARG A 47 -8.41 -4.65 -14.50
C ARG A 47 -9.62 -4.98 -15.35
#